data_f74ab78595041ecdcb68ba419ce5471e
#
_entry.id   f74ab78595041ecdcb68ba419ce5471e
#
_cell.length_a   1.000
_cell.length_b   1.000
_cell.length_c   1.000
_cell.angle_alpha   90.00
_cell.angle_beta   90.00
_cell.angle_gamma   90.00
#
_symmetry.space_group_name_H-M   'P 1'
#
loop_
_entity.id
_entity.type
_entity.pdbx_description
1 polymer ?
#
loop_
_entity_poly.entity_id
_entity_poly.type
_entity_poly.pdbx_seq_one_letter_code
_entity_poly.pdbx_strand_id
1 'polypeptide(L)'
;MGSIAVHPPQVYAGDYHPYSNDHLSPPRTPLSPTLIDFAQHTERPSIKLKIPSGSSNIINSEVVNGAGQALYLISSTSKRTTLVAARDNAKVATIEWDRSSPRMVFRRKKMRCKEWLPLAGPETQSRILTHGDVQLTWMDQLNSGYLIPANRPGLAVARWRIKSQTDLLILEIFQEALVEPGLLEAIVLSLVVLRSGRSLGDSIDTMSFSDPRFFTQYHSYL
;
A
#
# COMPACT_ATOMS: atom_id res chain seq x y z
N MET A 1 -78.41 -40.64 -24.28
CA MET A 1 -77.59 -39.92 -25.29
C MET A 1 -77.60 -38.45 -24.93
N GLY A 2 -76.58 -37.99 -24.18
CA GLY A 2 -76.49 -36.62 -23.65
C GLY A 2 -75.56 -35.82 -24.54
N SER A 3 -76.11 -34.73 -25.09
CA SER A 3 -75.36 -33.77 -25.92
C SER A 3 -74.58 -32.79 -25.03
N ILE A 4 -73.30 -32.78 -25.17
CA ILE A 4 -72.38 -31.85 -24.46
C ILE A 4 -72.24 -30.58 -25.32
N ALA A 5 -72.79 -29.46 -24.83
CA ALA A 5 -72.55 -28.16 -25.44
C ALA A 5 -71.16 -27.62 -25.08
N VAL A 6 -70.32 -27.40 -26.12
CA VAL A 6 -69.03 -26.79 -25.99
C VAL A 6 -69.21 -25.27 -26.16
N HIS A 7 -68.85 -24.51 -25.09
CA HIS A 7 -68.80 -23.05 -25.16
C HIS A 7 -67.44 -22.63 -25.71
N PRO A 8 -67.37 -21.65 -26.62
CA PRO A 8 -66.07 -21.09 -27.07
C PRO A 8 -65.45 -20.18 -25.98
N PRO A 9 -64.13 -20.09 -25.90
CA PRO A 9 -63.44 -19.25 -24.93
C PRO A 9 -63.61 -17.76 -25.27
N GLN A 10 -63.93 -16.99 -24.24
CA GLN A 10 -63.95 -15.54 -24.31
C GLN A 10 -62.57 -15.01 -24.43
N VAL A 11 -62.32 -14.20 -25.47
CA VAL A 11 -61.06 -13.45 -25.67
C VAL A 11 -61.15 -12.20 -24.79
N TYR A 12 -60.37 -12.13 -23.74
CA TYR A 12 -60.13 -10.92 -22.95
C TYR A 12 -59.23 -9.98 -23.77
N ALA A 13 -59.78 -8.84 -24.16
CA ALA A 13 -58.98 -7.71 -24.66
C ALA A 13 -58.17 -7.15 -23.50
N GLY A 14 -56.91 -7.46 -23.46
CA GLY A 14 -55.95 -6.89 -22.50
C GLY A 14 -55.63 -5.44 -22.89
N ASP A 15 -55.94 -4.52 -22.00
CA ASP A 15 -55.54 -3.12 -22.09
C ASP A 15 -54.03 -3.02 -22.20
N TYR A 16 -53.56 -2.57 -23.36
CA TYR A 16 -52.15 -2.18 -23.56
C TYR A 16 -51.93 -0.85 -22.82
N HIS A 17 -51.34 -0.91 -21.63
CA HIS A 17 -50.70 0.25 -21.03
C HIS A 17 -49.39 0.51 -21.76
N PRO A 18 -49.16 1.72 -22.29
CA PRO A 18 -47.87 2.08 -22.83
C PRO A 18 -46.85 2.11 -21.66
N TYR A 19 -45.81 1.30 -21.80
CA TYR A 19 -44.67 1.29 -20.88
C TYR A 19 -44.15 2.71 -20.73
N SER A 20 -44.29 3.28 -19.53
CA SER A 20 -43.52 4.41 -19.06
C SER A 20 -42.03 4.05 -19.24
N ASN A 21 -41.36 4.81 -20.09
CA ASN A 21 -39.90 4.83 -20.14
C ASN A 21 -39.37 5.44 -18.82
N ASP A 22 -39.40 4.64 -17.75
CA ASP A 22 -38.55 4.94 -16.60
C ASP A 22 -37.11 4.87 -17.08
N HIS A 23 -36.53 6.05 -17.24
CA HIS A 23 -35.13 6.24 -17.45
C HIS A 23 -34.38 5.51 -16.31
N LEU A 24 -34.03 4.24 -16.54
CA LEU A 24 -33.05 3.56 -15.75
C LEU A 24 -31.77 4.38 -15.90
N SER A 25 -31.53 5.23 -14.91
CA SER A 25 -30.20 5.86 -14.77
C SER A 25 -29.16 4.76 -14.86
N PRO A 26 -28.14 4.90 -15.70
CA PRO A 26 -27.09 3.89 -15.81
C PRO A 26 -26.55 3.62 -14.40
N PRO A 27 -26.23 2.37 -14.04
CA PRO A 27 -25.65 2.06 -12.76
C PRO A 27 -24.44 2.98 -12.58
N ARG A 28 -24.48 3.77 -11.51
CA ARG A 28 -23.36 4.66 -11.15
C ARG A 28 -22.16 3.75 -11.02
N THR A 29 -21.26 3.83 -11.97
CA THR A 29 -19.92 3.24 -11.87
C THR A 29 -19.39 3.62 -10.50
N PRO A 30 -18.96 2.67 -9.65
CA PRO A 30 -18.34 3.03 -8.39
C PRO A 30 -17.23 4.00 -8.74
N LEU A 31 -17.38 5.23 -8.25
CA LEU A 31 -16.36 6.27 -8.41
C LEU A 31 -15.06 5.63 -7.94
N SER A 32 -14.12 5.45 -8.87
CA SER A 32 -12.72 5.19 -8.52
C SER A 32 -12.40 6.07 -7.33
N PRO A 33 -11.78 5.56 -6.25
CA PRO A 33 -11.48 6.38 -5.10
C PRO A 33 -10.72 7.58 -5.65
N THR A 34 -11.45 8.67 -5.78
CA THR A 34 -10.90 9.98 -6.15
C THR A 34 -9.70 10.12 -5.27
N LEU A 35 -8.54 10.41 -5.84
CA LEU A 35 -7.32 10.76 -5.12
C LEU A 35 -7.77 11.69 -4.00
N ILE A 36 -8.04 11.09 -2.83
CA ILE A 36 -8.41 11.84 -1.65
C ILE A 36 -7.24 12.75 -1.49
N ASP A 37 -7.47 14.03 -1.52
CA ASP A 37 -6.43 15.04 -1.40
C ASP A 37 -5.85 14.94 0.01
N PHE A 38 -4.93 13.98 0.20
CA PHE A 38 -4.17 13.77 1.44
C PHE A 38 -3.28 14.99 1.78
N ALA A 39 -3.30 16.02 0.93
CA ALA A 39 -2.56 17.25 1.15
C ALA A 39 -3.08 18.07 2.34
N GLN A 40 -4.27 17.76 2.87
CA GLN A 40 -4.87 18.51 3.99
C GLN A 40 -4.49 17.98 5.39
N HIS A 41 -3.50 17.11 5.53
CA HIS A 41 -2.95 16.85 6.85
C HIS A 41 -2.22 18.11 7.35
N THR A 42 -2.96 18.97 8.02
CA THR A 42 -2.44 20.16 8.74
C THR A 42 -1.60 19.76 9.95
N GLU A 43 -1.59 18.49 10.32
CA GLU A 43 -0.81 17.99 11.44
C GLU A 43 0.68 17.95 11.10
N ARG A 44 1.48 18.55 11.97
CA ARG A 44 2.94 18.48 11.85
C ARG A 44 3.39 17.07 12.20
N PRO A 45 4.30 16.47 11.41
CA PRO A 45 4.82 15.15 11.75
C PRO A 45 5.55 15.20 13.11
N SER A 46 5.26 14.23 13.97
CA SER A 46 5.91 14.10 15.27
C SER A 46 7.36 13.69 15.14
N ILE A 47 7.68 12.85 14.15
CA ILE A 47 9.02 12.43 13.83
C ILE A 47 9.26 12.61 12.33
N LYS A 48 10.42 13.16 12.00
CA LYS A 48 10.91 13.26 10.62
C LYS A 48 12.23 12.53 10.51
N LEU A 49 12.24 11.45 9.75
CA LEU A 49 13.43 10.65 9.48
C LEU A 49 13.96 10.99 8.09
N LYS A 50 15.28 11.03 7.98
CA LYS A 50 15.98 11.23 6.71
C LYS A 50 16.80 9.98 6.42
N ILE A 51 16.70 9.49 5.20
CA ILE A 51 17.42 8.31 4.74
C ILE A 51 18.12 8.69 3.45
N PRO A 52 19.45 8.82 3.46
CA PRO A 52 20.21 9.03 2.23
C PRO A 52 19.95 7.87 1.28
N SER A 53 19.36 8.14 0.14
CA SER A 53 19.11 7.14 -0.89
C SER A 53 20.03 7.43 -2.08
N GLY A 54 21.19 6.81 -2.10
CA GLY A 54 21.99 6.81 -3.32
C GLY A 54 21.24 6.02 -4.41
N SER A 55 20.96 6.64 -5.55
CA SER A 55 20.37 6.00 -6.73
C SER A 55 19.10 5.15 -6.47
N SER A 56 18.06 5.72 -5.83
CA SER A 56 16.75 5.10 -5.58
C SER A 56 16.69 3.93 -4.57
N ASN A 57 17.80 3.48 -4.03
CA ASN A 57 17.83 2.39 -3.05
C ASN A 57 18.26 2.87 -1.67
N ILE A 58 17.51 2.47 -0.62
CA ILE A 58 17.85 2.80 0.78
C ILE A 58 18.74 1.74 1.45
N ILE A 59 19.44 0.94 0.66
CA ILE A 59 20.39 -0.05 1.15
C ILE A 59 21.73 0.62 1.48
N ASN A 60 22.38 0.17 2.57
CA ASN A 60 23.63 0.74 3.10
C ASN A 60 23.50 2.23 3.46
N SER A 61 22.48 2.56 4.23
CA SER A 61 22.16 3.92 4.64
C SER A 61 21.86 4.01 6.14
N GLU A 62 21.81 5.23 6.63
CA GLU A 62 21.44 5.54 8.00
C GLU A 62 20.05 6.19 8.02
N VAL A 63 19.23 5.80 8.98
CA VAL A 63 17.98 6.47 9.28
C VAL A 63 18.26 7.47 10.39
N VAL A 64 18.26 8.76 10.06
CA VAL A 64 18.56 9.83 11.01
C VAL A 64 17.31 10.63 11.36
N ASN A 65 17.25 11.13 12.58
CA ASN A 65 16.18 12.02 13.04
C ASN A 65 16.36 13.47 12.52
N GLY A 66 15.44 14.36 12.92
CA GLY A 66 15.51 15.77 12.56
C GLY A 66 16.76 16.51 13.05
N ALA A 67 17.39 16.03 14.14
CA ALA A 67 18.63 16.55 14.70
C ALA A 67 19.90 15.93 14.07
N GLY A 68 19.77 15.02 13.10
CA GLY A 68 20.89 14.34 12.45
C GLY A 68 21.44 13.16 13.25
N GLN A 69 20.79 12.72 14.33
CA GLN A 69 21.22 11.56 15.10
C GLN A 69 20.75 10.29 14.40
N ALA A 70 21.65 9.31 14.24
CA ALA A 70 21.29 8.00 13.70
C ALA A 70 20.38 7.25 14.69
N LEU A 71 19.26 6.77 14.18
CA LEU A 71 18.33 5.90 14.90
C LEU A 71 18.48 4.45 14.48
N TYR A 72 18.69 4.22 13.19
CA TYR A 72 18.90 2.88 12.65
C TYR A 72 19.99 2.90 11.58
N LEU A 73 20.71 1.79 11.49
CA LEU A 73 21.69 1.51 10.45
C LEU A 73 21.15 0.40 9.55
N ILE A 74 21.19 0.62 8.25
CA ILE A 74 20.79 -0.34 7.23
C ILE A 74 22.05 -0.79 6.52
N SER A 75 22.38 -2.07 6.59
CA SER A 75 23.48 -2.65 5.84
C SER A 75 22.98 -3.77 4.94
N SER A 76 23.42 -3.78 3.69
CA SER A 76 22.95 -4.74 2.70
C SER A 76 24.13 -5.34 1.92
N THR A 77 23.99 -6.64 1.68
CA THR A 77 24.77 -7.39 0.69
C THR A 77 23.80 -7.90 -0.39
N SER A 78 24.31 -8.55 -1.41
CA SER A 78 23.45 -9.19 -2.43
C SER A 78 22.47 -10.20 -1.84
N LYS A 79 22.79 -10.82 -0.69
CA LYS A 79 22.01 -11.89 -0.08
C LYS A 79 21.25 -11.47 1.18
N ARG A 80 21.64 -10.37 1.83
CA ARG A 80 21.08 -10.03 3.15
C ARG A 80 21.00 -8.53 3.35
N THR A 81 19.92 -8.08 4.00
CA THR A 81 19.80 -6.73 4.56
C THR A 81 19.60 -6.86 6.06
N THR A 82 20.31 -6.04 6.85
CA THR A 82 20.20 -5.99 8.30
C THR A 82 19.81 -4.59 8.72
N LEU A 83 18.82 -4.47 9.59
CA LEU A 83 18.42 -3.25 10.28
C LEU A 83 18.87 -3.34 11.73
N VAL A 84 19.66 -2.38 12.20
CA VAL A 84 20.24 -2.33 13.54
C VAL A 84 19.84 -1.01 14.19
N ALA A 85 19.44 -1.03 15.46
CA ALA A 85 19.26 0.18 16.26
C ALA A 85 20.62 0.82 16.54
N ALA A 86 20.78 2.10 16.22
CA ALA A 86 22.08 2.77 16.34
C ALA A 86 22.51 3.00 17.81
N ARG A 87 21.52 3.09 18.74
CA ARG A 87 21.78 3.37 20.15
C ARG A 87 22.60 2.30 20.86
N ASP A 88 22.29 1.03 20.58
CA ASP A 88 22.83 -0.12 21.31
C ASP A 88 23.35 -1.24 20.40
N ASN A 89 23.37 -1.00 19.10
CA ASN A 89 23.67 -1.98 18.06
C ASN A 89 22.79 -3.24 18.10
N ALA A 90 21.61 -3.13 18.72
CA ALA A 90 20.68 -4.24 18.77
C ALA A 90 20.11 -4.51 17.38
N LYS A 91 20.13 -5.78 16.99
CA LYS A 91 19.56 -6.22 15.72
C LYS A 91 18.04 -6.15 15.78
N VAL A 92 17.45 -5.25 15.00
CA VAL A 92 16.00 -5.07 14.87
C VAL A 92 15.41 -6.10 13.92
N ALA A 93 16.03 -6.24 12.74
CA ALA A 93 15.58 -7.18 11.72
C ALA A 93 16.72 -7.65 10.82
N THR A 94 16.52 -8.80 10.21
CA THR A 94 17.35 -9.31 9.11
C THR A 94 16.45 -9.81 8.00
N ILE A 95 16.76 -9.45 6.75
CA ILE A 95 16.07 -9.91 5.55
C ILE A 95 17.07 -10.75 4.76
N GLU A 96 16.71 -11.97 4.44
CA GLU A 96 17.45 -12.88 3.56
C GLU A 96 16.78 -12.86 2.19
N TRP A 97 17.51 -12.36 1.19
CA TRP A 97 17.03 -12.21 -0.17
C TRP A 97 17.29 -13.50 -0.95
N ASP A 98 16.33 -14.40 -0.89
CA ASP A 98 16.30 -15.57 -1.77
C ASP A 98 15.55 -15.20 -3.06
N ARG A 99 15.98 -15.77 -4.20
CA ARG A 99 15.41 -15.44 -5.51
C ARG A 99 13.91 -15.71 -5.62
N SER A 100 13.41 -16.71 -4.92
CA SER A 100 12.02 -17.15 -5.05
C SER A 100 11.10 -16.69 -3.92
N SER A 101 11.64 -16.41 -2.74
CA SER A 101 10.82 -16.10 -1.56
C SER A 101 11.67 -15.48 -0.44
N PRO A 102 11.89 -14.17 -0.46
CA PRO A 102 12.63 -13.48 0.59
C PRO A 102 12.03 -13.75 1.97
N ARG A 103 12.91 -14.00 2.94
CA ARG A 103 12.54 -14.27 4.32
C ARG A 103 13.11 -13.20 5.23
N MET A 104 12.41 -12.96 6.33
CA MET A 104 12.86 -12.01 7.33
C MET A 104 12.77 -12.59 8.73
N VAL A 105 13.61 -12.07 9.60
CA VAL A 105 13.48 -12.22 11.07
C VAL A 105 13.24 -10.83 11.62
N PHE A 106 12.08 -10.63 12.22
CA PHE A 106 11.71 -9.39 12.91
C PHE A 106 11.13 -9.74 14.27
N ARG A 107 11.64 -9.10 15.34
CA ARG A 107 11.22 -9.39 16.72
C ARG A 107 11.29 -10.89 17.07
N ARG A 108 12.38 -11.56 16.65
CA ARG A 108 12.61 -13.01 16.84
C ARG A 108 11.64 -13.92 16.08
N LYS A 109 10.68 -13.38 15.33
CA LYS A 109 9.76 -14.15 14.49
C LYS A 109 10.30 -14.24 13.08
N LYS A 110 10.43 -15.48 12.57
CA LYS A 110 10.83 -15.73 11.17
C LYS A 110 9.57 -15.88 10.31
N MET A 111 9.54 -15.16 9.17
CA MET A 111 8.41 -15.15 8.25
C MET A 111 8.87 -14.85 6.82
N ARG A 112 8.02 -15.06 5.82
CA ARG A 112 8.28 -14.61 4.45
C ARG A 112 7.92 -13.13 4.32
N CYS A 113 8.71 -12.37 3.54
CA CYS A 113 8.44 -10.95 3.35
C CYS A 113 7.05 -10.68 2.75
N LYS A 114 6.62 -11.50 1.76
CA LYS A 114 5.29 -11.39 1.16
C LYS A 114 4.12 -11.73 2.10
N GLU A 115 4.35 -12.55 3.11
CA GLU A 115 3.35 -12.86 4.14
C GLU A 115 3.24 -11.73 5.17
N TRP A 116 4.33 -11.03 5.40
CA TRP A 116 4.37 -9.88 6.31
C TRP A 116 3.87 -8.58 5.67
N LEU A 117 4.13 -8.41 4.35
CA LEU A 117 3.64 -7.32 3.53
C LEU A 117 2.87 -7.87 2.33
N PRO A 118 1.70 -8.50 2.54
CA PRO A 118 0.90 -9.01 1.44
C PRO A 118 0.37 -7.85 0.58
N LEU A 119 0.08 -8.15 -0.69
CA LEU A 119 -0.64 -7.23 -1.55
C LEU A 119 -2.05 -6.95 -1.00
N ALA A 120 -2.51 -5.72 -1.11
CA ALA A 120 -3.87 -5.34 -0.69
C ALA A 120 -4.96 -5.84 -1.65
N GLY A 121 -4.58 -6.26 -2.85
CA GLY A 121 -5.44 -6.84 -3.86
C GLY A 121 -4.65 -7.31 -5.08
N PRO A 122 -5.26 -8.10 -5.97
CA PRO A 122 -4.55 -8.74 -7.09
C PRO A 122 -4.05 -7.75 -8.15
N GLU A 123 -4.69 -6.60 -8.26
CA GLU A 123 -4.38 -5.58 -9.29
C GLU A 123 -3.72 -4.33 -8.70
N THR A 124 -3.32 -4.36 -7.44
CA THR A 124 -2.76 -3.21 -6.74
C THR A 124 -1.33 -3.47 -6.30
N GLN A 125 -0.51 -2.44 -6.35
CA GLN A 125 0.84 -2.46 -5.76
C GLN A 125 0.83 -2.11 -4.27
N SER A 126 -0.34 -1.71 -3.75
CA SER A 126 -0.50 -1.41 -2.33
C SER A 126 -0.27 -2.65 -1.47
N ARG A 127 0.36 -2.47 -0.32
CA ARG A 127 0.70 -3.57 0.57
C ARG A 127 0.18 -3.34 1.98
N ILE A 128 -0.22 -4.41 2.62
CA ILE A 128 -0.76 -4.38 3.96
C ILE A 128 0.36 -4.66 4.95
N LEU A 129 0.52 -3.78 5.93
CA LEU A 129 1.37 -3.96 7.10
C LEU A 129 0.49 -4.27 8.31
N THR A 130 0.63 -5.45 8.88
CA THR A 130 -0.04 -5.79 10.13
C THR A 130 0.96 -5.75 11.29
N HIS A 131 0.63 -5.01 12.35
CA HIS A 131 1.42 -4.92 13.57
C HIS A 131 0.49 -4.96 14.78
N GLY A 132 0.57 -6.04 15.60
CA GLY A 132 -0.44 -6.29 16.63
C GLY A 132 -1.84 -6.38 16.00
N ASP A 133 -2.77 -5.61 16.55
CA ASP A 133 -4.15 -5.53 16.04
C ASP A 133 -4.32 -4.40 15.00
N VAL A 134 -3.25 -3.68 14.68
CA VAL A 134 -3.29 -2.56 13.74
C VAL A 134 -3.00 -3.07 12.34
N GLN A 135 -3.92 -2.80 11.41
CA GLN A 135 -3.76 -3.05 9.98
C GLN A 135 -3.62 -1.72 9.25
N LEU A 136 -2.53 -1.59 8.51
CA LEU A 136 -2.14 -0.39 7.76
C LEU A 136 -1.92 -0.77 6.31
N THR A 137 -2.21 0.14 5.39
CA THR A 137 -1.98 -0.06 3.96
C THR A 137 -0.98 0.96 3.43
N TRP A 138 0.11 0.50 2.86
CA TRP A 138 0.99 1.31 2.06
C TRP A 138 0.36 1.58 0.70
N MET A 139 0.14 2.84 0.41
CA MET A 139 -0.27 3.33 -0.91
C MET A 139 0.93 4.03 -1.54
N ASP A 140 1.61 3.35 -2.44
CA ASP A 140 2.78 3.87 -3.11
C ASP A 140 2.39 4.68 -4.35
N GLN A 141 3.07 5.82 -4.51
CA GLN A 141 3.09 6.65 -5.70
C GLN A 141 4.56 6.75 -6.15
N LEU A 142 4.81 7.29 -7.34
CA LEU A 142 6.12 7.32 -7.96
C LEU A 142 7.26 7.80 -7.02
N ASN A 143 7.09 8.97 -6.39
CA ASN A 143 8.09 9.61 -5.54
C ASN A 143 7.61 9.87 -4.11
N SER A 144 6.50 9.25 -3.73
CA SER A 144 5.89 9.40 -2.41
C SER A 144 5.03 8.19 -2.09
N GLY A 145 4.62 8.07 -0.84
CA GLY A 145 3.64 7.08 -0.42
C GLY A 145 3.11 7.38 0.97
N TYR A 146 1.98 6.79 1.27
CA TYR A 146 1.24 7.00 2.51
C TYR A 146 0.97 5.65 3.16
N LEU A 147 1.06 5.62 4.48
CA LEU A 147 0.64 4.48 5.30
C LEU A 147 -0.65 4.85 6.02
N ILE A 148 -1.72 4.15 5.71
CA ILE A 148 -3.09 4.50 6.10
C ILE A 148 -3.71 3.37 6.90
N PRO A 149 -4.31 3.64 8.09
CA PRO A 149 -5.04 2.65 8.85
C PRO A 149 -6.30 2.18 8.09
N ALA A 150 -6.57 0.88 8.11
CA ALA A 150 -7.75 0.30 7.47
C ALA A 150 -9.07 0.86 8.03
N ASN A 151 -9.09 1.18 9.33
CA ASN A 151 -10.26 1.73 10.04
C ASN A 151 -10.42 3.24 9.93
N ARG A 152 -9.44 3.96 9.33
CA ARG A 152 -9.46 5.43 9.18
C ARG A 152 -8.85 5.86 7.84
N PRO A 153 -9.53 5.63 6.71
CA PRO A 153 -8.96 5.78 5.37
C PRO A 153 -8.60 7.22 4.98
N GLY A 154 -8.96 8.22 5.78
CA GLY A 154 -8.60 9.62 5.54
C GLY A 154 -7.37 10.12 6.33
N LEU A 155 -6.78 9.28 7.19
CA LEU A 155 -5.73 9.69 8.11
C LEU A 155 -4.45 8.89 7.87
N ALA A 156 -3.39 9.51 7.37
CA ALA A 156 -2.10 8.84 7.24
C ALA A 156 -1.36 8.80 8.58
N VAL A 157 -0.81 7.65 8.96
CA VAL A 157 0.05 7.50 10.15
C VAL A 157 1.53 7.68 9.81
N ALA A 158 1.88 7.52 8.52
CA ALA A 158 3.20 7.84 8.00
C ALA A 158 3.10 8.28 6.53
N ARG A 159 4.10 9.05 6.11
CA ARG A 159 4.27 9.46 4.71
C ARG A 159 5.75 9.41 4.37
N TRP A 160 6.10 8.86 3.22
CA TRP A 160 7.44 9.01 2.67
C TRP A 160 7.41 9.82 1.38
N ARG A 161 8.52 10.48 1.08
CA ARG A 161 8.73 11.21 -0.18
C ARG A 161 10.21 11.29 -0.52
N ILE A 162 10.53 11.31 -1.80
CA ILE A 162 11.89 11.55 -2.28
C ILE A 162 12.04 13.04 -2.57
N LYS A 163 13.10 13.64 -2.05
CA LYS A 163 13.49 14.99 -2.38
C LYS A 163 14.44 14.95 -3.58
N SER A 164 13.91 15.20 -4.78
CA SER A 164 14.59 15.02 -6.07
C SER A 164 15.96 15.71 -6.19
N GLN A 165 16.14 16.84 -5.51
CA GLN A 165 17.42 17.59 -5.57
C GLN A 165 18.56 16.94 -4.78
N THR A 166 18.30 16.06 -3.85
CA THR A 166 19.26 15.52 -2.88
C THR A 166 19.24 14.00 -2.78
N ASP A 167 18.43 13.30 -3.58
CA ASP A 167 18.16 11.86 -3.46
C ASP A 167 17.92 11.43 -2.01
N LEU A 168 17.26 12.30 -1.24
CA LEU A 168 16.99 12.08 0.16
C LEU A 168 15.56 11.56 0.30
N LEU A 169 15.39 10.36 0.82
CA LEU A 169 14.10 9.88 1.24
C LEU A 169 13.77 10.46 2.62
N ILE A 170 12.63 11.13 2.72
CA ILE A 170 12.09 11.67 3.95
C ILE A 170 10.91 10.81 4.36
N LEU A 171 10.97 10.22 5.56
CA LEU A 171 9.88 9.53 6.18
C LEU A 171 9.34 10.39 7.33
N GLU A 172 8.09 10.78 7.22
CA GLU A 172 7.36 11.56 8.22
C GLU A 172 6.41 10.62 8.95
N ILE A 173 6.49 10.60 10.29
CA ILE A 173 5.67 9.77 11.17
C ILE A 173 4.75 10.71 11.95
N PHE A 174 3.47 10.42 11.98
CA PHE A 174 2.47 11.16 12.74
C PHE A 174 2.26 10.53 14.13
N GLN A 175 1.65 11.29 15.03
CA GLN A 175 1.62 10.93 16.46
C GLN A 175 0.92 9.61 16.74
N GLU A 176 -0.11 9.27 15.98
CA GLU A 176 -0.88 8.05 16.13
C GLU A 176 -0.02 6.78 16.00
N ALA A 177 1.00 6.83 15.14
CA ALA A 177 1.92 5.70 14.94
C ALA A 177 2.88 5.48 16.11
N LEU A 178 3.04 6.46 17.00
CA LEU A 178 4.02 6.39 18.10
C LEU A 178 3.42 5.78 19.37
N VAL A 179 2.11 5.63 19.42
CA VAL A 179 1.41 5.07 20.59
C VAL A 179 1.61 3.56 20.68
N GLU A 180 1.72 2.88 19.53
CA GLU A 180 1.87 1.43 19.49
C GLU A 180 3.34 1.01 19.58
N PRO A 181 3.74 0.25 20.62
CA PRO A 181 5.14 -0.16 20.80
C PRO A 181 5.69 -0.96 19.62
N GLY A 182 6.76 -0.43 19.01
CA GLY A 182 7.48 -1.05 17.88
C GLY A 182 6.81 -0.90 16.52
N LEU A 183 5.77 -0.11 16.44
CA LEU A 183 5.21 0.23 15.13
C LEU A 183 6.19 1.09 14.32
N LEU A 184 6.96 1.95 14.95
CA LEU A 184 8.02 2.72 14.29
C LEU A 184 9.03 1.82 13.57
N GLU A 185 9.53 0.77 14.26
CA GLU A 185 10.45 -0.20 13.65
C GLU A 185 9.79 -0.95 12.49
N ALA A 186 8.51 -1.32 12.63
CA ALA A 186 7.78 -1.99 11.58
C ALA A 186 7.58 -1.07 10.35
N ILE A 187 7.29 0.21 10.56
CA ILE A 187 7.17 1.21 9.48
C ILE A 187 8.51 1.39 8.77
N VAL A 188 9.61 1.59 9.51
CA VAL A 188 10.96 1.73 8.92
C VAL A 188 11.33 0.47 8.15
N LEU A 189 11.14 -0.70 8.74
CA LEU A 189 11.45 -1.98 8.10
C LEU A 189 10.62 -2.22 6.84
N SER A 190 9.33 -1.91 6.86
CA SER A 190 8.46 -2.05 5.69
C SER A 190 8.92 -1.16 4.53
N LEU A 191 9.32 0.08 4.85
CA LEU A 191 9.88 0.98 3.86
C LEU A 191 11.22 0.47 3.29
N VAL A 192 12.10 -0.12 4.13
CA VAL A 192 13.34 -0.79 3.68
C VAL A 192 13.02 -1.91 2.71
N VAL A 193 12.02 -2.74 3.01
CA VAL A 193 11.59 -3.84 2.13
C VAL A 193 11.07 -3.28 0.80
N LEU A 194 10.16 -2.33 0.83
CA LEU A 194 9.52 -1.75 -0.36
C LEU A 194 10.49 -0.98 -1.25
N ARG A 195 11.45 -0.29 -0.65
CA ARG A 195 12.42 0.58 -1.37
C ARG A 195 13.78 -0.07 -1.56
N SER A 196 13.90 -1.38 -1.32
CA SER A 196 15.14 -2.15 -1.58
C SER A 196 15.43 -2.36 -3.06
N GLY A 197 14.44 -2.13 -3.94
CA GLY A 197 14.53 -2.48 -5.36
C GLY A 197 14.56 -3.98 -5.63
N ARG A 198 14.16 -4.82 -4.66
CA ARG A 198 14.20 -6.28 -4.75
C ARG A 198 12.80 -6.87 -4.78
N SER A 199 12.63 -7.95 -5.57
CA SER A 199 11.39 -8.69 -5.66
C SER A 199 11.02 -9.37 -4.33
N LEU A 200 9.74 -9.32 -3.96
CA LEU A 200 9.17 -10.06 -2.83
C LEU A 200 8.66 -11.45 -3.24
N GLY A 201 8.77 -11.81 -4.52
CA GLY A 201 8.32 -13.09 -5.07
C GLY A 201 6.82 -13.12 -5.38
N ASP A 202 6.19 -11.97 -5.57
CA ASP A 202 4.83 -11.87 -6.07
C ASP A 202 4.83 -11.82 -7.61
N SER A 203 3.74 -12.27 -8.24
CA SER A 203 3.61 -12.24 -9.71
C SER A 203 3.65 -10.83 -10.30
N ILE A 204 3.32 -9.81 -9.51
CA ILE A 204 3.33 -8.39 -9.90
C ILE A 204 4.76 -7.79 -9.85
N ASP A 205 5.66 -8.37 -9.08
CA ASP A 205 7.05 -7.88 -8.96
C ASP A 205 7.87 -8.02 -10.26
N THR A 206 7.39 -8.78 -11.25
CA THR A 206 7.99 -8.86 -12.58
C THR A 206 7.80 -7.57 -13.38
N MET A 207 6.88 -6.72 -12.96
CA MET A 207 6.69 -5.39 -13.53
C MET A 207 7.58 -4.40 -12.77
N SER A 208 8.83 -4.30 -13.20
CA SER A 208 9.83 -3.39 -12.63
C SER A 208 9.31 -1.95 -12.60
N PHE A 209 9.48 -1.25 -11.47
CA PHE A 209 9.24 0.20 -11.34
C PHE A 209 10.05 1.06 -12.34
N SER A 210 10.97 0.44 -13.07
CA SER A 210 11.76 1.04 -14.15
C SER A 210 11.12 0.88 -15.54
N ASP A 211 9.98 0.21 -15.69
CA ASP A 211 9.34 0.05 -16.99
C ASP A 211 8.58 1.33 -17.37
N PRO A 212 9.05 2.10 -18.38
CA PRO A 212 8.41 3.34 -18.79
C PRO A 212 6.95 3.17 -19.28
N ARG A 213 6.50 1.93 -19.53
CA ARG A 213 5.13 1.62 -19.94
C ARG A 213 4.12 1.86 -18.83
N PHE A 214 4.54 1.89 -17.54
CA PHE A 214 3.68 2.27 -16.42
C PHE A 214 3.27 3.74 -16.45
N PHE A 215 4.07 4.61 -17.07
CA PHE A 215 3.79 6.05 -17.12
C PHE A 215 2.72 6.43 -18.13
N THR A 216 2.48 5.61 -19.15
CA THR A 216 1.53 5.91 -20.23
C THR A 216 0.08 5.60 -19.87
N GLN A 217 -0.18 4.71 -18.92
CA GLN A 217 -1.53 4.29 -18.58
C GLN A 217 -2.28 5.25 -17.64
N TYR A 218 -1.56 6.11 -16.90
CA TYR A 218 -2.18 7.10 -16.01
C TYR A 218 -2.46 8.47 -16.67
N HIS A 219 -1.87 8.75 -17.83
CA HIS A 219 -2.12 10.01 -18.56
C HIS A 219 -3.33 9.99 -19.50
N SER A 220 -3.98 8.85 -19.68
CA SER A 220 -5.18 8.74 -20.53
C SER A 220 -6.50 8.95 -19.78
N TYR A 221 -6.46 9.34 -18.49
CA TYR A 221 -7.65 9.60 -17.66
C TYR A 221 -7.66 11.01 -17.03
N LEU A 222 -6.85 11.94 -17.54
CA LEU A 222 -6.91 13.36 -17.19
C LEU A 222 -7.49 14.15 -18.42
#